data_8c72a05263124057288b63438f2c3b85
#
_entry.id   8c72a05263124057288b63438f2c3b85
#
_cell.length_a   1.000
_cell.length_b   1.000
_cell.length_c   1.000
_cell.angle_alpha   90.00
_cell.angle_beta   90.00
_cell.angle_gamma   90.00
#
_symmetry.space_group_name_H-M   'P 1'
#
loop_
_entity.id
_entity.type
_entity.pdbx_description
1 polymer ?
#
loop_
_entity_poly.entity_id
_entity_poly.type
_entity_poly.pdbx_seq_one_letter_code
_entity_poly.pdbx_strand_id
1 'polypeptide(L)'
;MFYKFATGALIAALLTTAAPSFVAPSFAATMVQEVKVTVDATALENNKAAAHWVTLSGDLSAAILKRLPDGISKDGALIDIAIDSLSLANSLQAANGTADSRLIGSVKVSGIGNDPTQLYDLTVSFADASPFFPEGTDLTKITTDSMEYYHAMIDAFADHVVAKLN
;
A
#
# COMPACT_ATOMS: atom_id res chain seq x y z
N MET A 1 6.12 -82.81 35.85
CA MET A 1 6.74 -81.44 36.08
C MET A 1 6.44 -80.57 34.88
N PHE A 2 5.47 -79.72 35.01
CA PHE A 2 4.97 -78.95 33.86
C PHE A 2 5.37 -77.48 34.08
N TYR A 3 6.17 -76.91 33.18
CA TYR A 3 6.43 -75.50 33.13
C TYR A 3 5.45 -74.77 32.20
N LYS A 4 4.62 -73.92 32.72
CA LYS A 4 3.74 -73.04 31.92
C LYS A 4 4.50 -71.78 31.57
N PHE A 5 4.70 -71.58 30.25
CA PHE A 5 5.16 -70.32 29.71
C PHE A 5 3.95 -69.36 29.57
N ALA A 6 4.02 -68.23 30.25
CA ALA A 6 3.05 -67.14 30.08
C ALA A 6 3.55 -66.19 28.96
N THR A 7 2.77 -66.11 27.89
CA THR A 7 3.04 -65.20 26.77
C THR A 7 2.43 -63.85 27.10
N GLY A 8 3.29 -62.87 27.37
CA GLY A 8 2.86 -61.46 27.52
C GLY A 8 2.71 -60.80 26.18
N ALA A 9 1.51 -60.33 25.81
CA ALA A 9 1.21 -59.57 24.66
C ALA A 9 1.50 -58.06 24.95
N LEU A 10 2.49 -57.49 24.25
CA LEU A 10 2.77 -56.07 24.25
C LEU A 10 1.83 -55.37 23.26
N ILE A 11 0.89 -54.58 23.74
CA ILE A 11 0.06 -53.70 22.93
C ILE A 11 0.81 -52.38 22.82
N ALA A 12 1.38 -52.10 21.63
CA ALA A 12 1.93 -50.83 21.28
C ALA A 12 0.79 -49.88 20.87
N ALA A 13 0.45 -48.95 21.73
CA ALA A 13 -0.49 -47.84 21.41
C ALA A 13 0.22 -46.79 20.53
N LEU A 14 -0.13 -46.75 19.25
CA LEU A 14 0.24 -45.64 18.35
C LEU A 14 -0.61 -44.42 18.69
N LEU A 15 0.01 -43.46 19.34
CA LEU A 15 -0.54 -42.09 19.51
C LEU A 15 -0.31 -41.34 18.19
N THR A 16 -1.34 -41.28 17.34
CA THR A 16 -1.36 -40.35 16.19
C THR A 16 -1.68 -38.96 16.69
N THR A 17 -0.66 -38.12 16.83
CA THR A 17 -0.84 -36.70 17.07
C THR A 17 -1.31 -36.04 15.77
N ALA A 18 -2.61 -35.76 15.65
CA ALA A 18 -3.16 -34.92 14.62
C ALA A 18 -2.71 -33.46 14.89
N ALA A 19 -1.73 -32.99 14.17
CA ALA A 19 -1.38 -31.57 14.18
C ALA A 19 -2.54 -30.75 13.58
N PRO A 20 -3.04 -29.71 14.26
CA PRO A 20 -4.02 -28.83 13.66
C PRO A 20 -3.36 -28.10 12.47
N SER A 21 -3.83 -28.39 11.27
CA SER A 21 -3.45 -27.63 10.07
C SER A 21 -4.11 -26.25 10.21
N PHE A 22 -3.32 -25.25 10.60
CA PHE A 22 -3.72 -23.87 10.50
C PHE A 22 -3.78 -23.53 9.01
N VAL A 23 -4.97 -23.57 8.43
CA VAL A 23 -5.23 -22.96 7.13
C VAL A 23 -5.24 -21.46 7.37
N ALA A 24 -4.11 -20.79 7.10
CA ALA A 24 -4.08 -19.34 7.02
C ALA A 24 -5.09 -18.91 5.94
N PRO A 25 -5.97 -17.92 6.21
CA PRO A 25 -6.83 -17.40 5.17
C PRO A 25 -5.92 -16.84 4.07
N SER A 26 -5.98 -17.46 2.90
CA SER A 26 -5.37 -16.93 1.69
C SER A 26 -6.28 -15.77 1.26
N PHE A 27 -5.91 -14.55 1.60
CA PHE A 27 -6.50 -13.39 0.96
C PHE A 27 -6.05 -13.45 -0.50
N ALA A 28 -6.99 -13.72 -1.39
CA ALA A 28 -6.73 -13.60 -2.81
C ALA A 28 -6.45 -12.12 -3.09
N ALA A 29 -5.25 -11.83 -3.59
CA ALA A 29 -4.90 -10.47 -3.97
C ALA A 29 -5.92 -9.97 -5.00
N THR A 30 -6.44 -8.77 -4.81
CA THR A 30 -7.42 -8.18 -5.71
C THR A 30 -6.75 -7.89 -7.05
N MET A 31 -7.18 -8.59 -8.11
CA MET A 31 -6.75 -8.25 -9.46
C MET A 31 -7.27 -6.88 -9.86
N VAL A 32 -6.49 -6.10 -10.60
CA VAL A 32 -6.86 -4.75 -11.05
C VAL A 32 -6.99 -4.73 -12.56
N GLN A 33 -8.04 -4.12 -13.07
CA GLN A 33 -8.25 -3.92 -14.50
C GLN A 33 -7.62 -2.61 -14.98
N GLU A 34 -7.85 -1.54 -14.25
CA GLU A 34 -7.38 -0.19 -14.62
C GLU A 34 -7.13 0.64 -13.36
N VAL A 35 -6.11 1.48 -13.43
CA VAL A 35 -5.85 2.54 -12.45
C VAL A 35 -5.94 3.87 -13.17
N LYS A 36 -6.92 4.69 -12.79
CA LYS A 36 -7.12 6.03 -13.33
C LYS A 36 -6.87 7.05 -12.24
N VAL A 37 -5.94 7.97 -12.48
CA VAL A 37 -5.65 9.08 -11.58
C VAL A 37 -6.00 10.39 -12.25
N THR A 38 -6.79 11.21 -11.57
CA THR A 38 -7.13 12.58 -11.97
C THR A 38 -6.59 13.56 -10.95
N VAL A 39 -6.06 14.67 -11.43
CA VAL A 39 -5.55 15.75 -10.57
C VAL A 39 -6.27 17.03 -10.96
N ASP A 40 -6.92 17.67 -10.03
CA ASP A 40 -7.48 18.99 -10.25
C ASP A 40 -6.34 20.02 -10.26
N ALA A 41 -6.29 20.86 -11.28
CA ALA A 41 -5.28 21.94 -11.36
C ALA A 41 -5.36 22.92 -10.18
N THR A 42 -6.53 23.05 -9.56
CA THR A 42 -6.76 23.87 -8.36
C THR A 42 -6.26 23.20 -7.08
N ALA A 43 -6.01 21.89 -7.11
CA ALA A 43 -5.47 21.12 -5.98
C ALA A 43 -4.00 21.49 -5.68
N LEU A 44 -3.31 22.14 -6.60
CA LEU A 44 -1.92 22.56 -6.46
C LEU A 44 -1.85 23.95 -5.81
N GLU A 45 -1.85 24.01 -4.49
CA GLU A 45 -1.84 25.25 -3.73
C GLU A 45 -0.54 26.07 -3.86
N ASN A 46 0.51 25.50 -4.46
CA ASN A 46 1.82 26.12 -4.54
C ASN A 46 2.39 26.06 -5.97
N ASN A 47 2.67 27.21 -6.58
CA ASN A 47 3.23 27.33 -7.93
C ASN A 47 4.58 26.61 -8.13
N LYS A 48 5.38 26.44 -7.08
CA LYS A 48 6.62 25.65 -7.13
C LYS A 48 6.35 24.15 -7.24
N ALA A 49 5.31 23.68 -6.56
CA ALA A 49 4.87 22.30 -6.65
C ALA A 49 4.32 21.98 -8.04
N ALA A 50 3.59 22.90 -8.66
CA ALA A 50 2.97 22.70 -9.96
C ALA A 50 3.98 22.28 -11.06
N ALA A 51 5.19 22.83 -11.02
CA ALA A 51 6.22 22.53 -12.04
C ALA A 51 6.72 21.07 -11.98
N HIS A 52 6.83 20.49 -10.80
CA HIS A 52 7.33 19.12 -10.58
C HIS A 52 6.21 18.07 -10.57
N TRP A 53 4.96 18.50 -10.36
CA TRP A 53 3.83 17.59 -10.17
C TRP A 53 2.91 17.50 -11.40
N VAL A 54 3.36 18.04 -12.55
CA VAL A 54 2.62 17.94 -13.82
C VAL A 54 2.39 16.49 -14.24
N THR A 55 3.31 15.59 -13.92
CA THR A 55 3.26 14.17 -14.28
C THR A 55 2.60 13.30 -13.20
N LEU A 56 2.14 13.89 -12.10
CA LEU A 56 1.61 13.17 -10.93
C LEU A 56 0.61 12.06 -11.28
N SER A 57 -0.33 12.31 -12.18
CA SER A 57 -1.34 11.32 -12.55
C SER A 57 -0.73 10.08 -13.18
N GLY A 58 0.23 10.26 -14.08
CA GLY A 58 0.94 9.17 -14.75
C GLY A 58 1.88 8.42 -13.80
N ASP A 59 2.64 9.16 -13.01
CA ASP A 59 3.63 8.59 -12.09
C ASP A 59 2.96 7.81 -10.95
N LEU A 60 1.85 8.33 -10.40
CA LEU A 60 1.09 7.63 -9.37
C LEU A 60 0.41 6.37 -9.92
N SER A 61 -0.18 6.43 -11.12
CA SER A 61 -0.72 5.24 -11.78
C SER A 61 0.37 4.18 -11.97
N ALA A 62 1.54 4.57 -12.46
CA ALA A 62 2.66 3.66 -12.67
C ALA A 62 3.18 3.06 -11.34
N ALA A 63 3.26 3.87 -10.28
CA ALA A 63 3.69 3.41 -8.96
C ALA A 63 2.74 2.37 -8.35
N ILE A 64 1.43 2.55 -8.53
CA ILE A 64 0.41 1.58 -8.09
C ILE A 64 0.54 0.29 -8.90
N LEU A 65 0.57 0.38 -10.24
CA LEU A 65 0.66 -0.78 -11.12
C LEU A 65 1.91 -1.63 -10.84
N LYS A 66 3.04 -0.98 -10.53
CA LYS A 66 4.30 -1.65 -10.17
C LYS A 66 4.19 -2.48 -8.88
N ARG A 67 3.28 -2.13 -7.98
CA ARG A 67 3.07 -2.78 -6.67
C ARG A 67 2.00 -3.86 -6.68
N LEU A 68 1.27 -4.01 -7.78
CA LEU A 68 0.25 -5.05 -7.90
C LEU A 68 0.91 -6.42 -8.11
N PRO A 69 0.68 -7.41 -7.22
CA PRO A 69 1.36 -8.70 -7.29
C PRO A 69 1.00 -9.50 -8.54
N ASP A 70 -0.26 -9.42 -8.97
CA ASP A 70 -0.80 -10.21 -10.09
C ASP A 70 -0.96 -9.38 -11.39
N GLY A 71 -0.54 -8.12 -11.36
CA GLY A 71 -0.60 -7.24 -12.52
C GLY A 71 -2.04 -6.85 -12.91
N ILE A 72 -2.25 -6.66 -14.22
CA ILE A 72 -3.54 -6.23 -14.78
C ILE A 72 -4.32 -7.43 -15.29
N SER A 73 -5.61 -7.49 -14.94
CA SER A 73 -6.58 -8.49 -15.42
C SER A 73 -7.84 -7.83 -15.95
N LYS A 74 -8.41 -8.34 -17.05
CA LYS A 74 -9.66 -7.82 -17.63
C LYS A 74 -10.86 -7.92 -16.70
N ASP A 75 -10.83 -8.86 -15.77
CA ASP A 75 -11.89 -9.12 -14.80
C ASP A 75 -11.56 -8.52 -13.43
N GLY A 76 -10.56 -7.63 -13.37
CA GLY A 76 -10.11 -6.99 -12.15
C GLY A 76 -10.93 -5.76 -11.76
N ALA A 77 -10.59 -5.19 -10.62
CA ALA A 77 -11.17 -3.97 -10.10
C ALA A 77 -10.75 -2.73 -10.91
N LEU A 78 -11.63 -1.75 -10.97
CA LEU A 78 -11.32 -0.40 -11.45
C LEU A 78 -10.96 0.47 -10.25
N ILE A 79 -9.81 1.13 -10.31
CA ILE A 79 -9.35 2.05 -9.28
C ILE A 79 -9.36 3.46 -9.86
N ASP A 80 -10.29 4.28 -9.38
CA ASP A 80 -10.37 5.71 -9.69
C ASP A 80 -9.83 6.51 -8.52
N ILE A 81 -8.84 7.35 -8.77
CA ILE A 81 -8.22 8.23 -7.77
C ILE A 81 -8.40 9.66 -8.24
N ALA A 82 -8.98 10.49 -7.38
CA ALA A 82 -9.00 11.93 -7.55
C ALA A 82 -8.07 12.56 -6.51
N ILE A 83 -7.05 13.28 -6.97
CA ILE A 83 -6.19 14.06 -6.07
C ILE A 83 -6.89 15.38 -5.79
N ASP A 84 -7.27 15.55 -4.55
CA ASP A 84 -8.10 16.68 -4.07
C ASP A 84 -7.24 17.85 -3.60
N SER A 85 -6.07 17.57 -2.99
CA SER A 85 -5.17 18.59 -2.49
C SER A 85 -3.73 18.11 -2.42
N LEU A 86 -2.81 18.99 -2.75
CA LEU A 86 -1.39 18.84 -2.52
C LEU A 86 -0.90 20.10 -1.80
N SER A 87 -0.62 19.98 -0.52
CA SER A 87 0.00 21.02 0.30
C SER A 87 1.45 20.67 0.57
N LEU A 88 2.36 21.52 0.12
CA LEU A 88 3.79 21.38 0.39
C LEU A 88 4.22 22.43 1.40
N ALA A 89 4.87 21.97 2.47
CA ALA A 89 5.47 22.84 3.46
C ALA A 89 6.49 23.77 2.81
N ASN A 90 6.46 25.04 3.14
CA ASN A 90 7.58 25.91 2.76
C ASN A 90 8.76 25.71 3.72
N SER A 91 9.96 26.13 3.30
CA SER A 91 11.21 25.94 4.07
C SER A 91 11.16 26.57 5.48
N LEU A 92 10.40 27.65 5.67
CA LEU A 92 10.23 28.31 6.96
C LEU A 92 9.32 27.49 7.90
N GLN A 93 8.25 26.95 7.38
CA GLN A 93 7.35 26.06 8.14
C GLN A 93 8.06 24.77 8.51
N ALA A 94 8.82 24.19 7.58
CA ALA A 94 9.63 23.00 7.84
C ALA A 94 10.67 23.25 8.95
N ALA A 95 11.36 24.38 8.94
CA ALA A 95 12.34 24.75 9.95
C ALA A 95 11.73 24.93 11.36
N ASN A 96 10.46 25.31 11.43
CA ASN A 96 9.74 25.50 12.70
C ASN A 96 8.98 24.25 13.18
N GLY A 97 9.08 23.12 12.47
CA GLY A 97 8.37 21.89 12.81
C GLY A 97 6.84 21.99 12.73
N THR A 98 6.30 23.05 12.10
CA THR A 98 4.85 23.31 12.00
C THR A 98 4.27 22.92 10.64
N ALA A 99 5.12 22.44 9.73
CA ALA A 99 4.69 22.12 8.38
C ALA A 99 4.54 20.63 8.18
N ASP A 100 3.36 20.29 7.80
CA ASP A 100 3.02 18.95 7.37
C ASP A 100 2.67 19.00 5.88
N SER A 101 3.57 18.49 5.05
CA SER A 101 3.25 18.30 3.63
C SER A 101 2.28 17.15 3.52
N ARG A 102 1.23 17.35 2.74
CA ARG A 102 0.14 16.37 2.58
C ARG A 102 -0.22 16.20 1.13
N LEU A 103 -0.41 14.95 0.75
CA LEU A 103 -1.05 14.54 -0.49
C LEU A 103 -2.39 13.89 -0.11
N ILE A 104 -3.49 14.51 -0.53
CA ILE A 104 -4.84 14.07 -0.20
C ILE A 104 -5.55 13.68 -1.48
N GLY A 105 -6.21 12.54 -1.47
CA GLY A 105 -7.01 12.08 -2.59
C GLY A 105 -8.12 11.15 -2.15
N SER A 106 -9.20 11.14 -2.92
CA SER A 106 -10.32 10.22 -2.79
C SER A 106 -10.07 9.02 -3.68
N VAL A 107 -10.19 7.81 -3.13
CA VAL A 107 -9.98 6.54 -3.82
C VAL A 107 -11.29 5.79 -3.91
N LYS A 108 -11.67 5.43 -5.13
CA LYS A 108 -12.82 4.58 -5.42
C LYS A 108 -12.36 3.29 -6.05
N VAL A 109 -12.70 2.17 -5.43
CA VAL A 109 -12.45 0.82 -5.94
C VAL A 109 -13.78 0.17 -6.28
N SER A 110 -13.94 -0.27 -7.52
CA SER A 110 -15.18 -0.86 -8.03
C SER A 110 -14.91 -2.06 -8.94
N GLY A 111 -15.90 -2.93 -9.11
CA GLY A 111 -15.81 -4.07 -10.02
C GLY A 111 -15.16 -5.32 -9.42
N ILE A 112 -15.03 -5.42 -8.10
CA ILE A 112 -14.54 -6.63 -7.43
C ILE A 112 -15.71 -7.61 -7.30
N GLY A 113 -15.92 -8.45 -8.31
CA GLY A 113 -16.98 -9.48 -8.28
C GLY A 113 -18.36 -8.88 -7.94
N ASN A 114 -18.99 -9.39 -6.86
CA ASN A 114 -20.26 -8.90 -6.33
C ASN A 114 -20.07 -7.93 -5.13
N ASP A 115 -18.85 -7.54 -4.84
CA ASP A 115 -18.56 -6.69 -3.70
C ASP A 115 -19.02 -5.24 -3.95
N PRO A 116 -19.47 -4.54 -2.91
CA PRO A 116 -19.86 -3.15 -3.05
C PRO A 116 -18.66 -2.28 -3.40
N THR A 117 -18.91 -1.23 -4.18
CA THR A 117 -17.90 -0.18 -4.43
C THR A 117 -17.38 0.38 -3.10
N GLN A 118 -16.07 0.39 -2.95
CA GLN A 118 -15.40 1.01 -1.83
C GLN A 118 -15.04 2.46 -2.18
N LEU A 119 -15.29 3.37 -1.27
CA LEU A 119 -14.90 4.77 -1.38
C LEU A 119 -14.26 5.20 -0.06
N TYR A 120 -13.06 5.77 -0.14
CA TYR A 120 -12.36 6.29 1.04
C TYR A 120 -11.43 7.44 0.66
N ASP A 121 -11.17 8.31 1.64
CA ASP A 121 -10.16 9.35 1.52
C ASP A 121 -8.83 8.84 2.03
N LEU A 122 -7.77 9.19 1.34
CA LEU A 122 -6.40 8.85 1.69
C LEU A 122 -5.58 10.14 1.84
N THR A 123 -4.95 10.27 2.98
CA THR A 123 -4.00 11.36 3.26
C THR A 123 -2.63 10.75 3.52
N VAL A 124 -1.64 11.22 2.79
CA VAL A 124 -0.23 10.86 2.99
C VAL A 124 0.51 12.10 3.49
N SER A 125 1.14 11.97 4.64
CA SER A 125 1.99 13.00 5.24
C SER A 125 3.48 12.75 4.94
N PHE A 126 4.33 13.70 5.32
CA PHE A 126 5.79 13.49 5.28
C PHE A 126 6.23 12.29 6.14
N ALA A 127 5.58 12.08 7.28
CA ALA A 127 5.90 10.95 8.16
C ALA A 127 5.61 9.61 7.46
N ASP A 128 4.50 9.51 6.73
CA ASP A 128 4.14 8.31 5.96
C ASP A 128 5.10 8.08 4.78
N ALA A 129 5.64 9.14 4.19
CA ALA A 129 6.62 9.06 3.11
C ALA A 129 8.03 8.73 3.58
N SER A 130 8.32 8.91 4.86
CA SER A 130 9.66 8.73 5.43
C SER A 130 10.34 7.38 5.10
N PRO A 131 9.65 6.23 5.14
CA PRO A 131 10.24 4.93 4.80
C PRO A 131 10.61 4.75 3.32
N PHE A 132 10.10 5.62 2.44
CA PHE A 132 10.28 5.52 0.99
C PHE A 132 11.44 6.38 0.44
N PHE A 133 12.13 7.12 1.31
CA PHE A 133 13.34 7.80 0.89
C PHE A 133 14.48 6.80 0.68
N PRO A 134 15.40 7.06 -0.27
CA PRO A 134 16.59 6.24 -0.48
C PRO A 134 17.43 6.12 0.80
N GLU A 135 18.08 4.97 0.98
CA GLU A 135 18.99 4.77 2.12
C GLU A 135 20.09 5.83 2.17
N GLY A 136 20.33 6.36 3.35
CA GLY A 136 21.34 7.40 3.58
C GLY A 136 20.85 8.82 3.28
N THR A 137 19.58 9.00 2.93
CA THR A 137 19.00 10.33 2.76
C THR A 137 18.96 11.09 4.08
N ASP A 138 19.53 12.29 4.10
CA ASP A 138 19.45 13.20 5.25
C ASP A 138 18.10 13.95 5.20
N LEU A 139 17.10 13.41 5.90
CA LEU A 139 15.74 13.96 5.93
C LEU A 139 15.67 15.39 6.46
N THR A 140 16.70 15.86 7.18
CA THR A 140 16.75 17.23 7.69
C THR A 140 17.12 18.26 6.61
N LYS A 141 17.65 17.79 5.47
CA LYS A 141 18.09 18.61 4.34
C LYS A 141 17.20 18.48 3.10
N ILE A 142 16.27 17.54 3.12
CA ILE A 142 15.34 17.32 2.02
C ILE A 142 14.44 18.56 1.88
N THR A 143 14.31 19.00 0.64
CA THR A 143 13.38 20.08 0.29
C THR A 143 12.13 19.52 -0.36
N THR A 144 10.99 20.16 -0.16
CA THR A 144 9.70 19.70 -0.69
C THR A 144 9.57 19.79 -2.21
N ASP A 145 10.53 20.46 -2.86
CA ASP A 145 10.65 20.58 -4.31
C ASP A 145 11.70 19.62 -4.89
N SER A 146 12.29 18.72 -4.07
CA SER A 146 13.22 17.71 -4.57
C SER A 146 12.49 16.52 -5.23
N MET A 147 13.16 15.86 -6.17
CA MET A 147 12.65 14.65 -6.81
C MET A 147 12.54 13.49 -5.82
N GLU A 148 13.45 13.41 -4.86
CA GLU A 148 13.43 12.41 -3.80
C GLU A 148 12.17 12.54 -2.95
N TYR A 149 11.80 13.78 -2.61
CA TYR A 149 10.58 14.06 -1.87
C TYR A 149 9.33 13.66 -2.68
N TYR A 150 9.28 14.08 -3.94
CA TYR A 150 8.21 13.75 -4.86
C TYR A 150 8.00 12.24 -4.96
N HIS A 151 9.07 11.48 -5.20
CA HIS A 151 8.97 10.02 -5.33
C HIS A 151 8.54 9.35 -4.02
N ALA A 152 9.06 9.78 -2.88
CA ALA A 152 8.68 9.23 -1.59
C ALA A 152 7.18 9.41 -1.29
N MET A 153 6.62 10.58 -1.60
CA MET A 153 5.18 10.84 -1.42
C MET A 153 4.30 9.99 -2.34
N ILE A 154 4.69 9.84 -3.62
CA ILE A 154 3.99 8.98 -4.57
C ILE A 154 4.07 7.52 -4.15
N ASP A 155 5.24 7.07 -3.75
CA ASP A 155 5.47 5.70 -3.34
C ASP A 155 4.68 5.34 -2.08
N ALA A 156 4.61 6.25 -1.11
CA ALA A 156 3.78 6.06 0.08
C ALA A 156 2.29 6.01 -0.26
N PHE A 157 1.80 6.90 -1.13
CA PHE A 157 0.41 6.89 -1.55
C PHE A 157 0.05 5.59 -2.28
N ALA A 158 0.89 5.16 -3.22
CA ALA A 158 0.70 3.92 -3.96
C ALA A 158 0.69 2.69 -3.04
N ASP A 159 1.58 2.65 -2.06
CA ASP A 159 1.65 1.58 -1.07
C ASP A 159 0.36 1.48 -0.25
N HIS A 160 -0.14 2.61 0.25
CA HIS A 160 -1.39 2.67 1.00
C HIS A 160 -2.61 2.23 0.17
N VAL A 161 -2.66 2.61 -1.12
CA VAL A 161 -3.74 2.15 -2.03
C VAL A 161 -3.68 0.64 -2.18
N VAL A 162 -2.52 0.08 -2.47
CA VAL A 162 -2.35 -1.38 -2.69
C VAL A 162 -2.61 -2.16 -1.40
N ALA A 163 -2.18 -1.66 -0.25
CA ALA A 163 -2.46 -2.28 1.05
C ALA A 163 -3.96 -2.41 1.37
N LYS A 164 -4.79 -1.55 0.81
CA LYS A 164 -6.26 -1.59 0.96
C LYS A 164 -6.95 -2.58 0.01
N LEU A 165 -6.25 -3.10 -0.99
CA LEU A 165 -6.76 -4.09 -1.95
C LEU A 165 -6.58 -5.53 -1.46
N ASN A 166 -5.80 -5.75 -0.42
CA ASN A 166 -5.43 -7.08 0.12
C ASN A 166 -6.25 -7.46 1.37
#